data_7e446b75830d31cfb37a7b4dfde1003a
#
_entry.id   7e446b75830d31cfb37a7b4dfde1003a
#
_cell.length_a   1.000
_cell.length_b   1.000
_cell.length_c   1.000
_cell.angle_alpha   90.00
_cell.angle_beta   90.00
_cell.angle_gamma   90.00
#
_symmetry.space_group_name_H-M   'P 1'
#
loop_
_entity.id
_entity.type
_entity.pdbx_description
1 polymer ?
#
loop_
_entity_poly.entity_id
_entity_poly.type
_entity_poly.pdbx_seq_one_letter_code
_entity_poly.pdbx_strand_id
1 'polypeptide(L)'
;MKRFFVFLIATALISSTALAKPAQVSVTRTTGGNAVEFPNKHIPSGYGVNKLIPLNKELQTRHDIKSADRTHKMLERNSSALTGLLINKGRIVFEGYKEPARSTSKMHSMSMSKSLTALVIGNLYCDGKVNSLDDKAIEYAHWLDPNTYGDTSIRNLLMMASGMKKQGEYGQPIRKAYERLRNQKIAVPWVLSNNQNHSRTHKQGTNHLYNSGDTLALSQVTRAFGGLVKNFNYFIWSKIGPEHEGSWMVDKRGHAISFAGFNATLRDWGRLGMYTIDMAKGRGGSCMQKYVQDMLSELIRNERRPGEAGRAFSAYGYQTWIMDNGNAWWVGYGGQRVGINVELEKVMVVHSYIENYMTEVYDIFNYFADQD
;
A
#
# COMPACT_ATOMS: atom_id res chain seq x y z
N MET A 1 25.17 -2.25 75.49
CA MET A 1 25.22 -1.33 74.35
C MET A 1 24.90 -2.13 73.08
N LYS A 2 23.67 -2.03 72.58
CA LYS A 2 23.23 -2.71 71.39
C LYS A 2 23.24 -1.66 70.24
N ARG A 3 24.09 -1.86 69.22
CA ARG A 3 24.11 -1.03 67.99
C ARG A 3 23.05 -1.54 67.04
N PHE A 4 22.08 -0.68 66.73
CA PHE A 4 21.13 -0.91 65.64
C PHE A 4 21.78 -0.45 64.36
N PHE A 5 21.88 -1.35 63.35
CA PHE A 5 22.18 -1.02 61.97
C PHE A 5 20.85 -0.76 61.25
N VAL A 6 20.67 0.47 60.76
CA VAL A 6 19.56 0.84 59.88
C VAL A 6 20.01 0.60 58.43
N PHE A 7 19.40 -0.37 57.77
CA PHE A 7 19.55 -0.55 56.33
C PHE A 7 18.60 0.41 55.60
N LEU A 8 19.14 1.43 54.92
CA LEU A 8 18.41 2.23 53.94
C LEU A 8 18.29 1.40 52.67
N ILE A 9 17.07 0.94 52.33
CA ILE A 9 16.75 0.39 51.04
C ILE A 9 16.39 1.58 50.11
N ALA A 10 17.32 1.92 49.23
CA ALA A 10 17.03 2.86 48.15
C ALA A 10 16.17 2.16 47.08
N THR A 11 14.86 2.42 47.08
CA THR A 11 13.95 2.04 45.99
C THR A 11 14.22 2.94 44.81
N ALA A 12 14.96 2.42 43.83
CA ALA A 12 15.08 3.05 42.50
C ALA A 12 13.71 2.98 41.82
N LEU A 13 13.02 4.12 41.76
CA LEU A 13 11.86 4.32 40.87
C LEU A 13 12.35 4.29 39.41
N ILE A 14 12.25 3.11 38.80
CA ILE A 14 12.36 2.99 37.37
C ILE A 14 11.08 3.62 36.79
N SER A 15 11.16 4.91 36.41
CA SER A 15 10.11 5.54 35.57
C SER A 15 10.14 4.86 34.22
N SER A 16 9.25 3.92 34.00
CA SER A 16 8.94 3.43 32.67
C SER A 16 8.33 4.59 31.88
N THR A 17 9.16 5.30 31.11
CA THR A 17 8.67 6.15 30.04
C THR A 17 7.94 5.24 29.06
N ALA A 18 6.63 5.14 29.22
CA ALA A 18 5.78 4.52 28.22
C ALA A 18 6.04 5.28 26.91
N LEU A 19 6.76 4.62 25.99
CA LEU A 19 6.93 5.13 24.62
C LEU A 19 5.53 5.41 24.09
N ALA A 20 5.18 6.67 23.91
CA ALA A 20 3.90 7.08 23.37
C ALA A 20 3.71 6.35 22.03
N LYS A 21 2.61 5.61 21.91
CA LYS A 21 2.29 4.93 20.64
C LYS A 21 2.29 5.99 19.53
N PRO A 22 2.92 5.71 18.36
CA PRO A 22 2.94 6.65 17.24
C PRO A 22 1.50 7.07 16.91
N ALA A 23 1.28 8.37 16.75
CA ALA A 23 -0.05 8.87 16.41
C ALA A 23 -0.48 8.31 15.05
N GLN A 24 -1.60 7.60 15.01
CA GLN A 24 -2.19 7.14 13.75
C GLN A 24 -2.96 8.31 13.13
N VAL A 25 -2.47 8.83 12.02
CA VAL A 25 -3.19 9.86 11.26
C VAL A 25 -4.23 9.16 10.40
N SER A 26 -5.49 9.23 10.82
CA SER A 26 -6.60 8.65 10.07
C SER A 26 -7.09 9.62 9.00
N VAL A 27 -7.15 9.15 7.75
CA VAL A 27 -7.74 9.89 6.62
C VAL A 27 -9.27 9.98 6.73
N THR A 28 -9.89 9.31 7.69
CA THR A 28 -11.34 9.18 7.84
C THR A 28 -12.07 10.46 8.23
N ARG A 29 -11.37 11.54 8.60
CA ARG A 29 -11.99 12.86 8.82
C ARG A 29 -12.70 13.44 7.58
N THR A 30 -12.33 12.98 6.38
CA THR A 30 -12.88 13.52 5.12
C THR A 30 -14.19 12.87 4.68
N THR A 31 -14.57 11.73 5.25
CA THR A 31 -15.76 10.99 4.81
C THR A 31 -16.99 11.20 5.68
N GLY A 32 -16.92 12.10 6.68
CA GLY A 32 -18.08 12.40 7.57
C GLY A 32 -18.59 11.21 8.39
N GLY A 33 -17.90 10.08 8.38
CA GLY A 33 -18.27 8.88 9.12
C GLY A 33 -17.38 8.67 10.34
N ASN A 34 -17.98 8.29 11.46
CA ASN A 34 -17.23 7.77 12.59
C ASN A 34 -16.34 6.64 12.10
N ALA A 35 -15.03 6.83 12.22
CA ALA A 35 -14.06 5.78 11.89
C ALA A 35 -14.31 4.60 12.82
N VAL A 36 -14.96 3.57 12.32
CA VAL A 36 -14.99 2.30 13.02
C VAL A 36 -13.58 1.73 12.90
N GLU A 37 -12.87 1.67 14.00
CA GLU A 37 -11.55 1.10 14.04
C GLU A 37 -11.65 -0.39 13.76
N PHE A 38 -11.09 -0.83 12.64
CA PHE A 38 -10.85 -2.24 12.42
C PHE A 38 -9.81 -2.73 13.42
N PRO A 39 -9.94 -3.97 13.94
CA PRO A 39 -8.83 -4.61 14.62
C PRO A 39 -7.58 -4.59 13.73
N ASN A 40 -6.42 -4.38 14.33
CA ASN A 40 -5.15 -4.32 13.61
C ASN A 40 -4.26 -5.50 14.01
N LYS A 41 -3.62 -6.13 13.02
CA LYS A 41 -2.43 -6.97 13.25
C LYS A 41 -1.19 -6.09 13.15
N HIS A 42 -0.45 -6.00 14.24
CA HIS A 42 0.83 -5.31 14.27
C HIS A 42 1.90 -6.14 13.56
N ILE A 43 2.78 -5.46 12.85
CA ILE A 43 3.91 -6.03 12.13
C ILE A 43 5.15 -5.36 12.70
N PRO A 44 5.99 -6.07 13.46
CA PRO A 44 7.11 -5.46 14.16
C PRO A 44 8.12 -4.85 13.17
N SER A 45 8.80 -3.79 13.60
CA SER A 45 10.04 -3.34 12.97
C SER A 45 11.08 -4.44 13.18
N GLY A 46 11.79 -4.85 12.12
CA GLY A 46 12.81 -5.90 12.20
C GLY A 46 14.02 -5.49 13.03
N TYR A 47 14.94 -6.44 13.26
CA TYR A 47 16.17 -6.23 14.05
C TYR A 47 17.23 -5.35 13.34
N GLY A 48 17.09 -5.06 12.06
CA GLY A 48 18.00 -4.23 11.28
C GLY A 48 17.26 -3.06 10.62
N VAL A 49 17.43 -1.85 11.18
CA VAL A 49 16.85 -0.65 10.56
C VAL A 49 17.73 -0.21 9.39
N ASN A 50 17.19 -0.24 8.19
CA ASN A 50 17.83 0.39 7.02
C ASN A 50 17.51 1.88 7.04
N LYS A 51 18.43 2.69 7.61
CA LYS A 51 18.24 4.13 7.73
C LYS A 51 18.29 4.78 6.35
N LEU A 52 17.19 5.38 5.94
CA LEU A 52 17.21 6.34 4.84
C LEU A 52 17.93 7.60 5.31
N ILE A 53 19.02 7.96 4.63
CA ILE A 53 19.82 9.14 4.96
C ILE A 53 19.63 10.23 3.89
N PRO A 54 19.74 11.51 4.27
CA PRO A 54 19.67 12.61 3.32
C PRO A 54 20.75 12.51 2.22
N LEU A 55 20.37 12.90 1.00
CA LEU A 55 21.33 13.13 -0.07
C LEU A 55 22.11 14.42 0.23
N ASN A 56 23.45 14.36 0.17
CA ASN A 56 24.27 15.55 0.33
C ASN A 56 23.87 16.60 -0.73
N LYS A 57 23.72 17.86 -0.32
CA LYS A 57 23.27 18.96 -1.20
C LYS A 57 24.15 19.13 -2.44
N GLU A 58 25.44 18.88 -2.31
CA GLU A 58 26.41 18.96 -3.41
C GLU A 58 26.20 17.86 -4.49
N LEU A 59 25.52 16.78 -4.13
CA LEU A 59 25.19 15.65 -5.02
C LEU A 59 23.77 15.73 -5.59
N GLN A 60 23.00 16.76 -5.19
CA GLN A 60 21.64 16.95 -5.69
C GLN A 60 21.67 17.55 -7.10
N THR A 61 20.92 16.96 -8.02
CA THR A 61 20.71 17.50 -9.35
C THR A 61 19.82 18.76 -9.31
N ARG A 62 19.76 19.49 -10.42
CA ARG A 62 18.80 20.58 -10.58
C ARG A 62 17.35 20.11 -10.39
N HIS A 63 17.03 18.89 -10.90
CA HIS A 63 15.71 18.30 -10.75
C HIS A 63 15.42 17.96 -9.28
N ASP A 64 16.39 17.44 -8.53
CA ASP A 64 16.25 17.17 -7.10
C ASP A 64 15.91 18.45 -6.32
N ILE A 65 16.70 19.50 -6.49
CA ILE A 65 16.55 20.79 -5.79
C ILE A 65 15.20 21.43 -6.10
N LYS A 66 14.83 21.51 -7.39
CA LYS A 66 13.58 22.14 -7.81
C LYS A 66 12.36 21.31 -7.39
N SER A 67 12.45 19.99 -7.39
CA SER A 67 11.37 19.14 -6.93
C SER A 67 11.18 19.20 -5.41
N ALA A 68 12.27 19.31 -4.65
CA ALA A 68 12.23 19.55 -3.22
C ALA A 68 11.52 20.88 -2.89
N ASP A 69 11.89 21.98 -3.54
CA ASP A 69 11.24 23.29 -3.38
C ASP A 69 9.76 23.26 -3.75
N ARG A 70 9.41 22.63 -4.88
CA ARG A 70 8.00 22.48 -5.30
C ARG A 70 7.19 21.65 -4.32
N THR A 71 7.77 20.55 -3.79
CA THR A 71 7.11 19.71 -2.78
C THR A 71 6.90 20.46 -1.47
N HIS A 72 7.87 21.23 -1.04
CA HIS A 72 7.75 22.10 0.13
C HIS A 72 6.60 23.10 -0.03
N LYS A 73 6.59 23.84 -1.14
CA LYS A 73 5.53 24.81 -1.47
C LYS A 73 4.15 24.15 -1.60
N MET A 74 4.09 22.96 -2.15
CA MET A 74 2.84 22.16 -2.22
C MET A 74 2.30 21.86 -0.81
N LEU A 75 3.16 21.43 0.13
CA LEU A 75 2.75 21.18 1.51
C LEU A 75 2.26 22.44 2.20
N GLU A 76 2.93 23.58 2.01
CA GLU A 76 2.52 24.84 2.62
C GLU A 76 1.16 25.32 2.11
N ARG A 77 0.95 25.33 0.79
CA ARG A 77 -0.27 25.88 0.16
C ARG A 77 -1.51 25.02 0.38
N ASN A 78 -1.36 23.71 0.45
CA ASN A 78 -2.51 22.79 0.51
C ASN A 78 -2.81 22.40 1.95
N SER A 79 -3.92 22.89 2.49
CA SER A 79 -4.34 22.64 3.88
C SER A 79 -4.59 21.15 4.17
N SER A 80 -4.90 20.36 3.15
CA SER A 80 -5.13 18.91 3.26
C SER A 80 -3.87 18.06 3.13
N ALA A 81 -2.76 18.61 2.63
CA ALA A 81 -1.49 17.89 2.53
C ALA A 81 -0.91 17.63 3.92
N LEU A 82 -0.42 16.42 4.15
CA LEU A 82 0.13 15.97 5.43
C LEU A 82 1.62 15.69 5.38
N THR A 83 2.08 15.04 4.32
CA THR A 83 3.48 14.63 4.19
C THR A 83 3.95 14.66 2.74
N GLY A 84 5.27 14.84 2.56
CA GLY A 84 5.93 14.68 1.28
C GLY A 84 7.33 14.09 1.48
N LEU A 85 7.70 13.11 0.65
CA LEU A 85 9.02 12.49 0.64
C LEU A 85 9.47 12.32 -0.82
N LEU A 86 10.71 12.71 -1.10
CA LEU A 86 11.39 12.43 -2.36
C LEU A 86 12.66 11.63 -2.07
N ILE A 87 12.84 10.52 -2.78
CA ILE A 87 14.02 9.65 -2.69
C ILE A 87 14.65 9.53 -4.07
N ASN A 88 15.94 9.77 -4.16
CA ASN A 88 16.77 9.54 -5.34
C ASN A 88 17.84 8.50 -4.99
N LYS A 89 17.85 7.35 -5.67
CA LYS A 89 18.83 6.25 -5.50
C LYS A 89 19.04 5.88 -4.02
N GLY A 90 17.93 5.73 -3.27
CA GLY A 90 17.96 5.36 -1.86
C GLY A 90 18.32 6.49 -0.88
N ARG A 91 18.47 7.74 -1.34
CA ARG A 91 18.78 8.91 -0.52
C ARG A 91 17.63 9.90 -0.48
N ILE A 92 17.35 10.47 0.69
CA ILE A 92 16.28 11.47 0.86
C ILE A 92 16.74 12.80 0.24
N VAL A 93 15.99 13.25 -0.76
CA VAL A 93 16.12 14.60 -1.36
C VAL A 93 15.27 15.62 -0.60
N PHE A 94 14.06 15.19 -0.22
CA PHE A 94 13.11 16.01 0.55
C PHE A 94 12.33 15.15 1.51
N GLU A 95 12.06 15.67 2.69
CA GLU A 95 11.15 15.09 3.67
C GLU A 95 10.43 16.22 4.41
N GLY A 96 9.11 16.22 4.40
CA GLY A 96 8.29 17.23 5.05
C GLY A 96 7.03 16.66 5.69
N TYR A 97 6.64 17.28 6.80
CA TYR A 97 5.45 16.94 7.58
C TYR A 97 4.67 18.21 7.91
N LYS A 98 3.37 18.10 7.90
CA LYS A 98 2.45 19.16 8.33
C LYS A 98 1.54 18.60 9.44
N GLU A 99 1.37 19.37 10.50
CA GLU A 99 0.50 18.98 11.61
C GLU A 99 -0.90 18.52 11.11
N PRO A 100 -1.42 17.42 11.66
CA PRO A 100 -0.96 16.66 12.83
C PRO A 100 0.05 15.53 12.50
N ALA A 101 0.52 15.40 11.25
CA ALA A 101 1.48 14.37 10.86
C ALA A 101 2.88 14.66 11.40
N ARG A 102 3.60 13.61 11.82
CA ARG A 102 4.98 13.63 12.34
C ARG A 102 5.75 12.43 11.77
N SER A 103 7.06 12.41 11.93
CA SER A 103 7.92 11.30 11.48
C SER A 103 7.50 9.93 12.00
N THR A 104 6.89 9.87 13.18
CA THR A 104 6.38 8.64 13.81
C THR A 104 4.92 8.32 13.49
N SER A 105 4.21 9.19 12.77
CA SER A 105 2.81 9.00 12.42
C SER A 105 2.65 7.86 11.43
N LYS A 106 1.75 6.91 11.72
CA LYS A 106 1.38 5.84 10.80
C LYS A 106 0.34 6.38 9.82
N MET A 107 0.73 6.46 8.57
CA MET A 107 -0.11 6.93 7.46
C MET A 107 -0.89 5.77 6.88
N HIS A 108 -2.19 5.95 6.73
CA HIS A 108 -3.08 4.93 6.19
C HIS A 108 -2.93 4.80 4.68
N SER A 109 -2.82 3.56 4.18
CA SER A 109 -2.59 3.27 2.77
C SER A 109 -3.76 3.63 1.86
N MET A 110 -5.00 3.51 2.36
CA MET A 110 -6.12 3.32 1.46
C MET A 110 -5.76 2.28 0.38
N SER A 111 -6.10 2.53 -0.87
CA SER A 111 -5.88 1.55 -1.94
C SER A 111 -4.42 1.26 -2.30
N MET A 112 -3.44 1.97 -1.76
CA MET A 112 -2.02 1.61 -1.97
C MET A 112 -1.69 0.19 -1.45
N SER A 113 -2.43 -0.34 -0.46
CA SER A 113 -2.23 -1.72 0.00
C SER A 113 -2.56 -2.79 -1.05
N LYS A 114 -3.25 -2.43 -2.14
CA LYS A 114 -3.48 -3.33 -3.27
C LYS A 114 -2.16 -3.74 -3.92
N SER A 115 -1.27 -2.77 -4.15
CA SER A 115 0.05 -3.02 -4.72
C SER A 115 0.94 -3.85 -3.77
N LEU A 116 0.82 -3.66 -2.45
CA LEU A 116 1.49 -4.53 -1.47
C LEU A 116 0.96 -5.97 -1.52
N THR A 117 -0.34 -6.14 -1.75
CA THR A 117 -0.93 -7.48 -1.93
C THR A 117 -0.38 -8.14 -3.20
N ALA A 118 -0.23 -7.39 -4.30
CA ALA A 118 0.41 -7.90 -5.52
C ALA A 118 1.86 -8.33 -5.27
N LEU A 119 2.65 -7.53 -4.55
CA LEU A 119 4.03 -7.90 -4.19
C LEU A 119 4.09 -9.20 -3.38
N VAL A 120 3.13 -9.44 -2.48
CA VAL A 120 3.05 -10.72 -1.75
C VAL A 120 2.74 -11.88 -2.69
N ILE A 121 1.80 -11.72 -3.63
CA ILE A 121 1.50 -12.76 -4.63
C ILE A 121 2.75 -13.05 -5.49
N GLY A 122 3.48 -12.03 -5.92
CA GLY A 122 4.72 -12.21 -6.68
C GLY A 122 5.78 -13.00 -5.92
N ASN A 123 5.96 -12.71 -4.63
CA ASN A 123 6.88 -13.48 -3.80
C ASN A 123 6.42 -14.94 -3.62
N LEU A 124 5.12 -15.19 -3.43
CA LEU A 124 4.58 -16.56 -3.34
C LEU A 124 4.74 -17.31 -4.66
N TYR A 125 4.56 -16.63 -5.79
CA TYR A 125 4.80 -17.20 -7.13
C TYR A 125 6.27 -17.56 -7.33
N CYS A 126 7.18 -16.63 -7.03
CA CYS A 126 8.61 -16.87 -7.22
C CYS A 126 9.21 -17.84 -6.18
N ASP A 127 8.55 -18.05 -5.05
CA ASP A 127 8.90 -19.07 -4.05
C ASP A 127 8.29 -20.46 -4.38
N GLY A 128 7.61 -20.59 -5.54
CA GLY A 128 7.00 -21.84 -5.99
C GLY A 128 5.76 -22.29 -5.21
N LYS A 129 5.18 -21.42 -4.39
CA LYS A 129 3.94 -21.69 -3.64
C LYS A 129 2.69 -21.48 -4.50
N VAL A 130 2.73 -20.50 -5.39
CA VAL A 130 1.78 -20.33 -6.49
C VAL A 130 2.48 -20.87 -7.73
N ASN A 131 1.92 -21.91 -8.36
CA ASN A 131 2.59 -22.59 -9.47
C ASN A 131 2.58 -21.75 -10.75
N SER A 132 1.46 -21.11 -11.04
CA SER A 132 1.27 -20.25 -12.21
C SER A 132 0.37 -19.06 -11.88
N LEU A 133 0.66 -17.90 -12.49
CA LEU A 133 -0.28 -16.77 -12.43
C LEU A 133 -1.56 -17.02 -13.25
N ASP A 134 -1.55 -18.01 -14.12
CA ASP A 134 -2.72 -18.40 -14.91
C ASP A 134 -3.58 -19.45 -14.20
N ASP A 135 -3.14 -19.95 -13.03
CA ASP A 135 -3.95 -20.81 -12.17
C ASP A 135 -5.19 -20.06 -11.68
N LYS A 136 -6.29 -20.77 -11.52
CA LYS A 136 -7.53 -20.24 -10.97
C LYS A 136 -7.39 -20.02 -9.46
N ALA A 137 -7.96 -18.95 -8.94
CA ALA A 137 -7.89 -18.64 -7.51
C ALA A 137 -8.44 -19.76 -6.61
N ILE A 138 -9.42 -20.54 -7.10
CA ILE A 138 -10.02 -21.67 -6.36
C ILE A 138 -9.01 -22.79 -6.11
N GLU A 139 -7.96 -22.94 -6.91
CA GLU A 139 -6.93 -23.95 -6.70
C GLU A 139 -6.19 -23.78 -5.38
N TYR A 140 -6.14 -22.54 -4.87
CA TYR A 140 -5.53 -22.18 -3.59
C TYR A 140 -6.55 -21.79 -2.52
N ALA A 141 -7.71 -21.30 -2.94
CA ALA A 141 -8.77 -20.80 -2.08
C ALA A 141 -10.10 -21.50 -2.36
N HIS A 142 -10.21 -22.78 -1.99
CA HIS A 142 -11.34 -23.68 -2.30
C HIS A 142 -12.71 -23.18 -1.82
N TRP A 143 -12.74 -22.19 -0.93
CA TRP A 143 -13.98 -21.55 -0.43
C TRP A 143 -14.47 -20.39 -1.31
N LEU A 144 -13.72 -20.01 -2.36
CA LEU A 144 -14.20 -19.04 -3.34
C LEU A 144 -15.23 -19.70 -4.25
N ASP A 145 -16.25 -18.92 -4.61
CA ASP A 145 -17.27 -19.39 -5.53
C ASP A 145 -16.68 -19.65 -6.93
N PRO A 146 -16.83 -20.87 -7.47
CA PRO A 146 -16.30 -21.24 -8.78
C PRO A 146 -16.97 -20.47 -9.95
N ASN A 147 -18.15 -19.85 -9.74
CA ASN A 147 -18.83 -19.09 -10.77
C ASN A 147 -18.43 -17.61 -10.81
N THR A 148 -17.58 -17.19 -9.86
CA THR A 148 -17.16 -15.78 -9.72
C THR A 148 -15.64 -15.69 -9.60
N TYR A 149 -15.14 -15.27 -8.43
CA TYR A 149 -13.71 -15.07 -8.19
C TYR A 149 -12.91 -16.39 -8.20
N GLY A 150 -13.53 -17.50 -7.85
CA GLY A 150 -12.85 -18.81 -7.83
C GLY A 150 -12.37 -19.24 -9.22
N ASP A 151 -13.16 -18.99 -10.26
CA ASP A 151 -12.80 -19.30 -11.66
C ASP A 151 -11.90 -18.24 -12.32
N THR A 152 -11.55 -17.18 -11.60
CA THR A 152 -10.70 -16.13 -12.14
C THR A 152 -9.22 -16.47 -11.94
N SER A 153 -8.40 -16.32 -13.00
CA SER A 153 -6.96 -16.53 -12.86
C SER A 153 -6.33 -15.47 -11.94
N ILE A 154 -5.25 -15.85 -11.26
CA ILE A 154 -4.47 -14.93 -10.41
C ILE A 154 -4.01 -13.72 -11.22
N ARG A 155 -3.55 -13.92 -12.46
CA ARG A 155 -3.15 -12.84 -13.39
C ARG A 155 -4.28 -11.85 -13.61
N ASN A 156 -5.49 -12.33 -13.92
CA ASN A 156 -6.63 -11.46 -14.16
C ASN A 156 -7.10 -10.71 -12.90
N LEU A 157 -6.97 -11.32 -11.72
CA LEU A 157 -7.18 -10.62 -10.45
C LEU A 157 -6.13 -9.53 -10.22
N LEU A 158 -4.86 -9.79 -10.55
CA LEU A 158 -3.77 -8.82 -10.43
C LEU A 158 -3.99 -7.62 -11.34
N MET A 159 -4.48 -7.81 -12.56
CA MET A 159 -4.77 -6.75 -13.53
C MET A 159 -6.13 -6.05 -13.29
N MET A 160 -6.91 -6.46 -12.28
CA MET A 160 -8.30 -6.02 -12.12
C MET A 160 -9.13 -6.23 -13.38
N ALA A 161 -8.93 -7.38 -14.00
CA ALA A 161 -9.59 -7.82 -15.21
C ALA A 161 -10.40 -9.11 -14.99
N SER A 162 -10.93 -9.31 -13.79
CA SER A 162 -11.79 -10.45 -13.47
C SER A 162 -13.08 -10.48 -14.31
N GLY A 163 -13.45 -9.35 -14.91
CA GLY A 163 -14.74 -9.17 -15.59
C GLY A 163 -15.93 -9.09 -14.65
N MET A 164 -15.70 -9.11 -13.33
CA MET A 164 -16.74 -8.98 -12.34
C MET A 164 -17.31 -7.57 -12.33
N LYS A 165 -18.61 -7.44 -12.12
CA LYS A 165 -19.27 -6.14 -12.02
C LYS A 165 -18.55 -5.25 -11.01
N LYS A 166 -18.29 -4.00 -11.41
CA LYS A 166 -17.63 -2.99 -10.56
C LYS A 166 -18.37 -2.86 -9.23
N GLN A 167 -17.62 -3.03 -8.16
CA GLN A 167 -18.15 -2.97 -6.81
C GLN A 167 -17.86 -1.60 -6.22
N GLY A 168 -18.88 -0.95 -5.67
CA GLY A 168 -18.70 0.29 -4.94
C GLY A 168 -19.19 1.55 -5.63
N GLU A 169 -19.87 1.46 -6.77
CA GLU A 169 -20.66 2.59 -7.25
C GLU A 169 -21.81 2.88 -6.28
N TYR A 170 -22.04 4.16 -6.05
CA TYR A 170 -23.06 4.65 -5.13
C TYR A 170 -24.40 3.93 -5.31
N GLY A 171 -24.93 3.36 -4.21
CA GLY A 171 -26.22 2.69 -4.21
C GLY A 171 -26.22 1.17 -4.44
N GLN A 172 -25.07 0.54 -4.72
CA GLN A 172 -25.02 -0.89 -5.00
C GLN A 172 -25.00 -1.75 -3.72
N PRO A 173 -25.54 -2.99 -3.76
CA PRO A 173 -25.59 -3.90 -2.60
C PRO A 173 -24.22 -4.16 -1.96
N ILE A 174 -23.13 -4.08 -2.73
CA ILE A 174 -21.77 -4.29 -2.25
C ILE A 174 -21.33 -3.23 -1.24
N ARG A 175 -21.81 -2.00 -1.33
CA ARG A 175 -21.51 -0.98 -0.33
C ARG A 175 -21.99 -1.45 1.06
N LYS A 176 -23.16 -2.05 1.13
CA LYS A 176 -23.68 -2.63 2.38
C LYS A 176 -22.81 -3.78 2.89
N ALA A 177 -22.25 -4.60 2.00
CA ALA A 177 -21.32 -5.65 2.38
C ALA A 177 -20.03 -5.08 2.97
N TYR A 178 -19.45 -4.04 2.37
CA TYR A 178 -18.28 -3.35 2.93
C TYR A 178 -18.56 -2.63 4.25
N GLU A 179 -19.74 -2.00 4.40
CA GLU A 179 -20.18 -1.42 5.66
C GLU A 179 -20.30 -2.51 6.75
N ARG A 180 -20.84 -3.67 6.43
CA ARG A 180 -20.96 -4.80 7.36
C ARG A 180 -19.58 -5.40 7.69
N LEU A 181 -18.66 -5.45 6.73
CA LEU A 181 -17.28 -5.85 6.96
C LEU A 181 -16.59 -4.86 7.92
N ARG A 182 -16.67 -3.57 7.62
CA ARG A 182 -16.15 -2.49 8.46
C ARG A 182 -16.71 -2.55 9.88
N ASN A 183 -18.01 -2.78 10.01
CA ASN A 183 -18.70 -2.88 11.30
C ASN A 183 -18.54 -4.26 11.96
N GLN A 184 -17.60 -5.09 11.50
CA GLN A 184 -17.30 -6.42 12.04
C GLN A 184 -18.49 -7.39 12.05
N LYS A 185 -19.52 -7.14 11.25
CA LYS A 185 -20.70 -8.01 11.14
C LYS A 185 -20.47 -9.23 10.27
N ILE A 186 -19.56 -9.15 9.29
CA ILE A 186 -19.20 -10.21 8.37
C ILE A 186 -17.69 -10.34 8.25
N ALA A 187 -17.20 -11.39 7.61
CA ALA A 187 -15.79 -11.60 7.33
C ALA A 187 -15.51 -11.53 5.81
N VAL A 188 -14.24 -11.30 5.43
CA VAL A 188 -13.81 -11.18 4.02
C VAL A 188 -14.31 -12.35 3.15
N PRO A 189 -14.18 -13.63 3.53
CA PRO A 189 -14.68 -14.74 2.71
C PRO A 189 -16.16 -14.63 2.39
N TRP A 190 -16.97 -14.14 3.33
CA TRP A 190 -18.40 -13.96 3.11
C TRP A 190 -18.70 -12.88 2.05
N VAL A 191 -17.90 -11.81 2.01
CA VAL A 191 -18.05 -10.76 0.98
C VAL A 191 -17.89 -11.34 -0.42
N LEU A 192 -16.97 -12.28 -0.58
CA LEU A 192 -16.63 -12.89 -1.88
C LEU A 192 -17.54 -14.08 -2.25
N SER A 193 -18.16 -14.74 -1.28
CA SER A 193 -19.01 -15.90 -1.50
C SER A 193 -20.49 -15.56 -1.72
N ASN A 194 -20.88 -14.31 -1.56
CA ASN A 194 -22.29 -13.91 -1.72
C ASN A 194 -22.61 -13.61 -3.19
N ASN A 195 -23.05 -14.64 -3.91
CA ASN A 195 -23.31 -14.64 -5.34
C ASN A 195 -24.32 -13.59 -5.80
N GLN A 196 -25.25 -13.18 -4.95
CA GLN A 196 -26.27 -12.16 -5.31
C GLN A 196 -25.65 -10.80 -5.66
N ASN A 197 -24.42 -10.53 -5.22
CA ASN A 197 -23.74 -9.26 -5.41
C ASN A 197 -22.60 -9.35 -6.43
N HIS A 198 -22.31 -10.54 -6.98
CA HIS A 198 -21.21 -10.78 -7.90
C HIS A 198 -21.73 -11.38 -9.19
N SER A 199 -21.67 -10.62 -10.25
CA SER A 199 -21.94 -11.11 -11.61
C SER A 199 -20.79 -10.71 -12.52
N ARG A 200 -20.45 -11.60 -13.42
CA ARG A 200 -19.48 -11.30 -14.47
C ARG A 200 -20.19 -10.55 -15.60
N THR A 201 -19.71 -9.36 -15.94
CA THR A 201 -20.27 -8.50 -17.01
C THR A 201 -19.40 -8.47 -18.25
N HIS A 202 -18.12 -8.87 -18.13
CA HIS A 202 -17.15 -8.95 -19.21
C HIS A 202 -16.39 -10.28 -19.12
N LYS A 203 -15.89 -10.75 -20.25
CA LYS A 203 -14.94 -11.88 -20.26
C LYS A 203 -13.70 -11.47 -19.47
N GLN A 204 -13.21 -12.36 -18.59
CA GLN A 204 -12.00 -12.10 -17.84
C GLN A 204 -10.80 -11.85 -18.78
N GLY A 205 -9.92 -10.94 -18.38
CA GLY A 205 -8.75 -10.54 -19.15
C GLY A 205 -9.02 -9.51 -20.26
N THR A 206 -10.27 -9.09 -20.50
CA THR A 206 -10.59 -8.20 -21.63
C THR A 206 -10.70 -6.74 -21.26
N ASN A 207 -11.19 -6.42 -20.06
CA ASN A 207 -11.45 -5.04 -19.63
C ASN A 207 -10.87 -4.80 -18.24
N HIS A 208 -10.19 -3.67 -18.07
CA HIS A 208 -9.83 -3.18 -16.75
C HIS A 208 -11.07 -2.58 -16.06
N LEU A 209 -11.43 -3.15 -14.93
CA LEU A 209 -12.49 -2.62 -14.07
C LEU A 209 -11.96 -2.53 -12.63
N TYR A 210 -11.62 -1.33 -12.19
CA TYR A 210 -11.07 -1.13 -10.84
C TYR A 210 -12.00 -1.68 -9.77
N ASN A 211 -11.61 -2.79 -9.12
CA ASN A 211 -12.48 -3.58 -8.25
C ASN A 211 -11.74 -4.10 -7.01
N SER A 212 -12.14 -3.65 -5.83
CA SER A 212 -11.57 -4.13 -4.57
C SER A 212 -11.82 -5.61 -4.28
N GLY A 213 -12.83 -6.21 -4.91
CA GLY A 213 -13.10 -7.65 -4.82
C GLY A 213 -11.97 -8.49 -5.38
N ASP A 214 -11.35 -8.06 -6.48
CA ASP A 214 -10.19 -8.74 -7.08
C ASP A 214 -9.04 -8.83 -6.09
N THR A 215 -8.74 -7.72 -5.39
CA THR A 215 -7.69 -7.71 -4.35
C THR A 215 -8.06 -8.55 -3.13
N LEU A 216 -9.33 -8.55 -2.73
CA LEU A 216 -9.79 -9.44 -1.65
C LEU A 216 -9.64 -10.90 -2.04
N ALA A 217 -9.93 -11.28 -3.30
CA ALA A 217 -9.74 -12.64 -3.80
C ALA A 217 -8.26 -13.04 -3.79
N LEU A 218 -7.35 -12.16 -4.23
CA LEU A 218 -5.89 -12.38 -4.10
C LEU A 218 -5.49 -12.63 -2.65
N SER A 219 -6.04 -11.89 -1.69
CA SER A 219 -5.74 -12.13 -0.28
C SER A 219 -6.23 -13.49 0.22
N GLN A 220 -7.29 -14.04 -0.38
CA GLN A 220 -7.76 -15.40 -0.05
C GLN A 220 -6.78 -16.46 -0.55
N VAL A 221 -6.16 -16.28 -1.73
CA VAL A 221 -5.09 -17.15 -2.22
C VAL A 221 -3.95 -17.23 -1.20
N THR A 222 -3.55 -16.11 -0.60
CA THR A 222 -2.46 -16.08 0.40
C THR A 222 -2.78 -16.91 1.66
N ARG A 223 -4.05 -17.18 1.95
CA ARG A 223 -4.45 -17.95 3.16
C ARG A 223 -3.95 -19.38 3.14
N ALA A 224 -3.85 -20.00 1.95
CA ALA A 224 -3.23 -21.33 1.81
C ALA A 224 -1.80 -21.39 2.36
N PHE A 225 -1.15 -20.22 2.44
CA PHE A 225 0.25 -20.06 2.83
C PHE A 225 0.42 -19.26 4.14
N GLY A 226 -0.60 -19.22 4.98
CA GLY A 226 -0.57 -18.55 6.29
C GLY A 226 -1.11 -17.11 6.31
N GLY A 227 -1.60 -16.61 5.18
CA GLY A 227 -2.31 -15.33 5.08
C GLY A 227 -1.43 -14.13 4.71
N LEU A 228 -2.08 -13.07 4.25
CA LEU A 228 -1.44 -11.89 3.68
C LEU A 228 -0.43 -11.24 4.63
N VAL A 229 -0.82 -10.96 5.88
CA VAL A 229 0.03 -10.23 6.83
C VAL A 229 1.31 -11.01 7.17
N LYS A 230 1.21 -12.34 7.37
CA LYS A 230 2.37 -13.18 7.65
C LYS A 230 3.35 -13.19 6.49
N ASN A 231 2.84 -13.40 5.27
CA ASN A 231 3.68 -13.43 4.06
C ASN A 231 4.27 -12.04 3.76
N PHE A 232 3.51 -10.96 3.93
CA PHE A 232 4.02 -9.60 3.81
C PHE A 232 5.20 -9.35 4.76
N ASN A 233 5.06 -9.74 6.04
CA ASN A 233 6.15 -9.59 6.99
C ASN A 233 7.37 -10.42 6.57
N TYR A 234 7.18 -11.67 6.20
CA TYR A 234 8.27 -12.60 5.87
C TYR A 234 9.04 -12.19 4.61
N PHE A 235 8.32 -11.87 3.54
CA PHE A 235 8.95 -11.61 2.24
C PHE A 235 9.39 -10.16 2.02
N ILE A 236 8.71 -9.21 2.66
CA ILE A 236 8.86 -7.78 2.32
C ILE A 236 9.25 -6.96 3.55
N TRP A 237 8.38 -6.89 4.55
CA TRP A 237 8.53 -5.94 5.65
C TRP A 237 9.82 -6.15 6.44
N SER A 238 10.13 -7.37 6.84
CA SER A 238 11.38 -7.69 7.53
C SER A 238 12.64 -7.47 6.68
N LYS A 239 12.50 -7.43 5.35
CA LYS A 239 13.62 -7.25 4.42
C LYS A 239 13.97 -5.79 4.18
N ILE A 240 12.97 -4.90 4.23
CA ILE A 240 13.20 -3.47 3.99
C ILE A 240 13.82 -2.74 5.19
N GLY A 241 13.95 -3.39 6.36
CA GLY A 241 14.49 -2.78 7.58
C GLY A 241 13.70 -1.55 8.03
N PRO A 242 12.39 -1.68 8.33
CA PRO A 242 11.53 -0.55 8.66
C PRO A 242 11.95 0.11 9.98
N GLU A 243 11.82 1.44 10.06
CA GLU A 243 12.14 2.21 11.29
C GLU A 243 11.09 2.00 12.39
N HIS A 244 9.84 1.79 11.99
CA HIS A 244 8.73 1.64 12.92
C HIS A 244 7.91 0.40 12.59
N GLU A 245 7.14 -0.07 13.57
CA GLU A 245 6.18 -1.13 13.30
C GLU A 245 5.13 -0.69 12.29
N GLY A 246 4.73 -1.59 11.38
CA GLY A 246 3.55 -1.45 10.54
C GLY A 246 2.30 -2.02 11.22
N SER A 247 1.14 -1.79 10.62
CA SER A 247 -0.08 -2.50 11.02
C SER A 247 -0.97 -2.74 9.83
N TRP A 248 -1.72 -3.84 9.87
CA TRP A 248 -2.72 -4.15 8.85
C TRP A 248 -4.09 -4.32 9.50
N MET A 249 -5.07 -3.58 8.99
CA MET A 249 -6.47 -3.73 9.40
C MET A 249 -6.97 -5.12 9.02
N VAL A 250 -7.66 -5.77 9.94
CA VAL A 250 -8.21 -7.12 9.75
C VAL A 250 -9.70 -7.16 10.06
N ASP A 251 -10.42 -8.14 9.50
CA ASP A 251 -11.79 -8.42 9.88
C ASP A 251 -11.85 -9.15 11.25
N LYS A 252 -13.06 -9.40 11.73
CA LYS A 252 -13.29 -10.10 13.01
C LYS A 252 -12.68 -11.50 13.12
N ARG A 253 -12.28 -12.12 11.99
CA ARG A 253 -11.60 -13.42 11.93
C ARG A 253 -10.10 -13.29 11.67
N GLY A 254 -9.58 -12.08 11.61
CA GLY A 254 -8.17 -11.82 11.39
C GLY A 254 -7.72 -11.87 9.93
N HIS A 255 -8.65 -11.84 8.95
CA HIS A 255 -8.28 -11.71 7.54
C HIS A 255 -7.98 -10.26 7.20
N ALA A 256 -6.90 -10.02 6.48
CA ALA A 256 -6.48 -8.67 6.10
C ALA A 256 -7.51 -7.96 5.21
N ILE A 257 -7.73 -6.68 5.48
CA ILE A 257 -8.42 -5.77 4.57
C ILE A 257 -7.41 -5.37 3.49
N SER A 258 -7.21 -6.26 2.53
CA SER A 258 -6.10 -6.21 1.56
C SER A 258 -6.14 -5.01 0.63
N PHE A 259 -7.33 -4.48 0.35
CA PHE A 259 -7.51 -3.38 -0.59
C PHE A 259 -7.32 -1.98 0.02
N ALA A 260 -7.20 -1.86 1.36
CA ALA A 260 -7.18 -0.53 2.01
C ALA A 260 -6.58 -0.51 3.43
N GLY A 261 -5.94 -1.56 3.93
CA GLY A 261 -5.78 -1.76 5.37
C GLY A 261 -4.39 -1.52 5.97
N PHE A 262 -3.36 -1.25 5.19
CA PHE A 262 -2.00 -1.14 5.71
C PHE A 262 -1.67 0.27 6.21
N ASN A 263 -0.88 0.35 7.30
CA ASN A 263 -0.44 1.60 7.90
C ASN A 263 1.06 1.53 8.21
N ALA A 264 1.80 2.55 7.80
CA ALA A 264 3.24 2.69 8.04
C ALA A 264 3.66 4.16 8.10
N THR A 265 4.86 4.44 8.58
CA THR A 265 5.42 5.81 8.57
C THR A 265 5.78 6.24 7.14
N LEU A 266 5.95 7.55 6.94
CA LEU A 266 6.31 8.12 5.64
C LEU A 266 7.58 7.49 5.06
N ARG A 267 8.65 7.37 5.87
CA ARG A 267 9.90 6.75 5.43
C ARG A 267 9.75 5.28 5.11
N ASP A 268 8.92 4.55 5.86
CA ASP A 268 8.68 3.13 5.60
C ASP A 268 7.89 2.92 4.30
N TRP A 269 6.97 3.84 3.93
CA TRP A 269 6.38 3.88 2.60
C TRP A 269 7.43 4.13 1.50
N GLY A 270 8.40 5.01 1.75
CA GLY A 270 9.54 5.23 0.86
C GLY A 270 10.37 3.95 0.65
N ARG A 271 10.64 3.20 1.74
CA ARG A 271 11.36 1.90 1.67
C ARG A 271 10.61 0.87 0.85
N LEU A 272 9.28 0.83 0.95
CA LEU A 272 8.46 -0.07 0.12
C LEU A 272 8.56 0.30 -1.37
N GLY A 273 8.60 1.59 -1.71
CA GLY A 273 8.87 2.05 -3.07
C GLY A 273 10.26 1.64 -3.56
N MET A 274 11.30 1.84 -2.74
CA MET A 274 12.67 1.43 -3.06
C MET A 274 12.82 -0.09 -3.18
N TYR A 275 12.19 -0.87 -2.29
CA TYR A 275 12.14 -2.34 -2.43
C TYR A 275 11.57 -2.75 -3.78
N THR A 276 10.53 -2.08 -4.25
CA THR A 276 9.92 -2.38 -5.55
C THR A 276 10.89 -2.11 -6.69
N ILE A 277 11.64 -1.01 -6.64
CA ILE A 277 12.72 -0.72 -7.60
C ILE A 277 13.82 -1.78 -7.53
N ASP A 278 14.22 -2.19 -6.32
CA ASP A 278 15.24 -3.23 -6.13
C ASP A 278 14.83 -4.55 -6.78
N MET A 279 13.58 -4.94 -6.62
CA MET A 279 13.06 -6.15 -7.27
C MET A 279 13.03 -6.00 -8.79
N ALA A 280 12.54 -4.87 -9.33
CA ALA A 280 12.50 -4.59 -10.76
C ALA A 280 13.90 -4.59 -11.42
N LYS A 281 14.93 -4.21 -10.66
CA LYS A 281 16.35 -4.23 -11.09
C LYS A 281 17.07 -5.55 -10.84
N GLY A 282 16.34 -6.59 -10.42
CA GLY A 282 16.90 -7.96 -10.27
C GLY A 282 17.59 -8.24 -8.93
N ARG A 283 17.55 -7.31 -7.95
CA ARG A 283 18.16 -7.54 -6.62
C ARG A 283 17.42 -8.61 -5.80
N GLY A 284 16.23 -9.04 -6.24
CA GLY A 284 15.45 -10.16 -5.68
C GLY A 284 15.47 -11.44 -6.53
N GLY A 285 16.37 -11.53 -7.52
CA GLY A 285 16.43 -12.65 -8.48
C GLY A 285 15.55 -12.46 -9.72
N SER A 286 15.81 -13.27 -10.76
CA SER A 286 15.21 -13.09 -12.08
C SER A 286 13.69 -13.24 -12.12
N CYS A 287 13.12 -14.13 -11.31
CA CYS A 287 11.68 -14.29 -11.23
C CYS A 287 11.00 -13.02 -10.69
N MET A 288 11.45 -12.51 -9.53
CA MET A 288 10.91 -11.27 -8.97
C MET A 288 11.16 -10.07 -9.87
N GLN A 289 12.30 -10.04 -10.56
CA GLN A 289 12.58 -9.01 -11.56
C GLN A 289 11.51 -8.97 -12.64
N LYS A 290 11.27 -10.11 -13.29
CA LYS A 290 10.25 -10.21 -14.35
C LYS A 290 8.84 -9.88 -13.82
N TYR A 291 8.48 -10.43 -12.65
CA TYR A 291 7.18 -10.18 -12.05
C TYR A 291 6.96 -8.69 -11.74
N VAL A 292 7.95 -8.00 -11.16
CA VAL A 292 7.80 -6.59 -10.80
C VAL A 292 7.90 -5.68 -12.03
N GLN A 293 8.67 -6.05 -13.05
CA GLN A 293 8.63 -5.36 -14.34
C GLN A 293 7.23 -5.42 -14.96
N ASP A 294 6.57 -6.60 -14.96
CA ASP A 294 5.18 -6.71 -15.38
C ASP A 294 4.23 -5.90 -14.49
N MET A 295 4.43 -5.93 -13.16
CA MET A 295 3.64 -5.15 -12.20
C MET A 295 3.67 -3.65 -12.50
N LEU A 296 4.80 -3.13 -12.97
CA LEU A 296 5.05 -1.71 -13.24
C LEU A 296 4.92 -1.34 -14.73
N SER A 297 4.35 -2.21 -15.54
CA SER A 297 4.17 -2.00 -16.99
C SER A 297 2.70 -1.94 -17.40
N GLU A 298 2.47 -1.47 -18.62
CA GLU A 298 1.14 -1.43 -19.25
C GLU A 298 0.70 -2.84 -19.67
N LEU A 299 -0.05 -3.53 -18.83
CA LEU A 299 -0.60 -4.86 -19.11
C LEU A 299 -2.03 -4.79 -19.66
N ILE A 300 -2.82 -3.81 -19.22
CA ILE A 300 -4.18 -3.59 -19.69
C ILE A 300 -4.47 -2.09 -19.70
N ARG A 301 -5.13 -1.63 -20.76
CA ARG A 301 -5.50 -0.21 -20.90
C ARG A 301 -6.59 0.19 -19.92
N ASN A 302 -6.47 1.39 -19.37
CA ASN A 302 -7.50 2.07 -18.62
C ASN A 302 -8.28 3.02 -19.52
N GLU A 303 -9.60 2.87 -19.61
CA GLU A 303 -10.45 3.68 -20.49
C GLU A 303 -10.54 5.17 -20.09
N ARG A 304 -9.99 5.57 -18.95
CA ARG A 304 -9.95 6.96 -18.44
C ARG A 304 -11.31 7.68 -18.47
N ARG A 305 -12.37 7.01 -18.06
CA ARG A 305 -13.72 7.58 -18.06
C ARG A 305 -13.78 8.82 -17.18
N PRO A 306 -14.48 9.89 -17.62
CA PRO A 306 -14.67 11.09 -16.82
C PRO A 306 -15.30 10.77 -15.45
N GLY A 307 -14.76 11.37 -14.39
CA GLY A 307 -15.27 11.18 -13.01
C GLY A 307 -14.83 9.87 -12.33
N GLU A 308 -14.11 9.00 -13.01
CA GLU A 308 -13.59 7.76 -12.42
C GLU A 308 -12.22 7.95 -11.76
N ALA A 309 -11.97 7.15 -10.70
CA ALA A 309 -10.63 7.00 -10.13
C ALA A 309 -9.67 6.49 -11.21
N GLY A 310 -8.47 7.05 -11.26
CA GLY A 310 -7.47 6.63 -12.22
C GLY A 310 -7.49 7.34 -13.56
N ARG A 311 -8.29 8.39 -13.78
CA ARG A 311 -8.33 9.15 -15.03
C ARG A 311 -6.95 9.67 -15.48
N ALA A 312 -6.05 9.94 -14.56
CA ALA A 312 -4.68 10.39 -14.85
C ALA A 312 -3.78 9.31 -15.47
N PHE A 313 -4.22 8.05 -15.49
CA PHE A 313 -3.41 6.90 -15.85
C PHE A 313 -3.92 6.26 -17.14
N SER A 314 -3.00 5.86 -18.01
CA SER A 314 -3.32 5.22 -19.31
C SER A 314 -3.58 3.73 -19.18
N ALA A 315 -2.94 3.09 -18.18
CA ALA A 315 -2.94 1.65 -18.09
C ALA A 315 -2.87 1.17 -16.62
N TYR A 316 -2.93 -0.15 -16.48
CA TYR A 316 -2.82 -0.85 -15.21
C TYR A 316 -1.92 -2.07 -15.36
N GLY A 317 -0.99 -2.22 -14.44
CA GLY A 317 -0.18 -3.43 -14.29
C GLY A 317 -0.75 -4.35 -13.21
N TYR A 318 0.10 -5.02 -12.43
CA TYR A 318 -0.39 -5.82 -11.30
C TYR A 318 -0.69 -4.90 -10.09
N GLN A 319 -1.97 -4.57 -9.89
CA GLN A 319 -2.47 -3.70 -8.81
C GLN A 319 -1.73 -2.33 -8.75
N THR A 320 -1.27 -1.82 -9.89
CA THR A 320 -0.47 -0.61 -10.01
C THR A 320 -0.92 0.20 -11.23
N TRP A 321 -1.10 1.49 -11.03
CA TRP A 321 -1.47 2.43 -12.09
C TRP A 321 -0.26 2.88 -12.90
N ILE A 322 -0.39 3.02 -14.21
CA ILE A 322 0.68 3.40 -15.12
C ILE A 322 0.29 4.67 -15.88
N MET A 323 1.17 5.65 -15.91
CA MET A 323 1.02 6.88 -16.71
C MET A 323 1.58 6.70 -18.12
N ASP A 324 1.20 7.60 -19.04
CA ASP A 324 1.69 7.62 -20.43
C ASP A 324 3.21 7.73 -20.54
N ASN A 325 3.88 8.31 -19.55
CA ASN A 325 5.34 8.44 -19.48
C ASN A 325 6.03 7.25 -18.81
N GLY A 326 5.30 6.16 -18.53
CA GLY A 326 5.84 4.97 -17.89
C GLY A 326 6.02 5.05 -16.36
N ASN A 327 5.78 6.20 -15.74
CA ASN A 327 5.83 6.29 -14.28
C ASN A 327 4.71 5.46 -13.65
N ALA A 328 5.08 4.63 -12.68
CA ALA A 328 4.15 3.76 -11.96
C ALA A 328 3.67 4.41 -10.66
N TRP A 329 2.42 4.16 -10.29
CA TRP A 329 1.80 4.78 -9.12
C TRP A 329 0.99 3.82 -8.28
N TRP A 330 1.20 3.85 -6.99
CA TRP A 330 0.26 3.33 -6.01
C TRP A 330 -0.67 4.45 -5.58
N VAL A 331 -1.96 4.23 -5.72
CA VAL A 331 -2.97 5.27 -5.55
C VAL A 331 -3.96 4.85 -4.47
N GLY A 332 -4.11 5.70 -3.45
CA GLY A 332 -5.10 5.56 -2.38
C GLY A 332 -6.01 6.77 -2.30
N TYR A 333 -7.28 6.52 -1.97
CA TYR A 333 -8.28 7.56 -1.77
C TYR A 333 -7.82 8.63 -0.78
N GLY A 334 -8.21 9.88 -1.00
CA GLY A 334 -7.83 11.01 -0.14
C GLY A 334 -6.40 11.50 -0.39
N GLY A 335 -5.78 11.14 -1.52
CA GLY A 335 -4.46 11.66 -1.92
C GLY A 335 -3.27 10.88 -1.36
N GLN A 336 -3.45 9.60 -1.05
CA GLN A 336 -2.34 8.70 -0.70
C GLN A 336 -1.65 8.29 -1.99
N ARG A 337 -0.35 8.58 -2.14
CA ARG A 337 0.41 8.36 -3.39
C ARG A 337 1.80 7.83 -3.12
N VAL A 338 2.20 6.81 -3.89
CA VAL A 338 3.60 6.43 -4.08
C VAL A 338 3.87 6.42 -5.58
N GLY A 339 4.71 7.34 -6.04
CA GLY A 339 5.22 7.39 -7.41
C GLY A 339 6.56 6.67 -7.50
N ILE A 340 6.75 5.87 -8.54
CA ILE A 340 7.93 5.03 -8.75
C ILE A 340 8.43 5.19 -10.17
N ASN A 341 9.69 5.55 -10.32
CA ASN A 341 10.44 5.48 -11.58
C ASN A 341 11.61 4.52 -11.40
N VAL A 342 11.57 3.39 -12.09
CA VAL A 342 12.59 2.32 -11.95
C VAL A 342 13.90 2.72 -12.60
N GLU A 343 13.86 3.37 -13.75
CA GLU A 343 15.06 3.71 -14.52
C GLU A 343 15.97 4.62 -13.72
N LEU A 344 15.45 5.71 -13.21
CA LEU A 344 16.16 6.72 -12.45
C LEU A 344 16.25 6.42 -10.94
N GLU A 345 15.66 5.32 -10.47
CA GLU A 345 15.58 4.91 -9.06
C GLU A 345 15.00 6.00 -8.16
N LYS A 346 13.90 6.62 -8.62
CA LYS A 346 13.25 7.72 -7.92
C LYS A 346 11.89 7.29 -7.33
N VAL A 347 11.64 7.72 -6.10
CA VAL A 347 10.38 7.49 -5.37
C VAL A 347 9.85 8.79 -4.81
N MET A 348 8.55 9.02 -4.95
CA MET A 348 7.81 10.07 -4.25
C MET A 348 6.74 9.44 -3.38
N VAL A 349 6.58 9.93 -2.15
CA VAL A 349 5.46 9.55 -1.28
C VAL A 349 4.74 10.81 -0.80
N VAL A 350 3.42 10.81 -0.93
CA VAL A 350 2.55 11.89 -0.43
C VAL A 350 1.38 11.28 0.32
N HIS A 351 1.02 11.87 1.47
CA HIS A 351 -0.22 11.59 2.18
C HIS A 351 -1.03 12.87 2.37
N SER A 352 -2.33 12.73 2.24
CA SER A 352 -3.27 13.83 2.29
C SER A 352 -4.64 13.40 2.83
N TYR A 353 -5.50 14.37 3.10
CA TYR A 353 -6.92 14.12 3.42
C TYR A 353 -7.83 14.14 2.19
N ILE A 354 -7.48 14.89 1.15
CA ILE A 354 -8.27 15.04 -0.09
C ILE A 354 -7.39 15.09 -1.34
N GLU A 355 -8.00 14.96 -2.53
CA GLU A 355 -7.30 14.75 -3.81
C GLU A 355 -7.28 15.99 -4.73
N ASN A 356 -7.67 17.16 -4.24
CA ASN A 356 -7.87 18.34 -5.08
C ASN A 356 -6.61 18.93 -5.73
N TYR A 357 -5.41 18.50 -5.32
CA TYR A 357 -4.13 18.98 -5.87
C TYR A 357 -3.26 17.85 -6.46
N MET A 358 -3.84 16.70 -6.78
CA MET A 358 -3.07 15.55 -7.26
C MET A 358 -2.39 15.78 -8.60
N THR A 359 -2.93 16.62 -9.48
CA THR A 359 -2.25 17.03 -10.73
C THR A 359 -0.88 17.65 -10.41
N GLU A 360 -0.80 18.53 -9.42
CA GLU A 360 0.47 19.11 -8.98
C GLU A 360 1.45 18.05 -8.45
N VAL A 361 0.96 17.05 -7.71
CA VAL A 361 1.80 15.93 -7.24
C VAL A 361 2.38 15.15 -8.40
N TYR A 362 1.57 14.86 -9.43
CA TYR A 362 2.03 14.16 -10.62
C TYR A 362 3.04 14.99 -11.42
N ASP A 363 2.80 16.30 -11.58
CA ASP A 363 3.72 17.22 -12.27
C ASP A 363 5.06 17.38 -11.54
N ILE A 364 5.05 17.41 -10.21
CA ILE A 364 6.27 17.42 -9.41
C ILE A 364 7.06 16.13 -9.65
N PHE A 365 6.39 14.96 -9.60
CA PHE A 365 7.06 13.69 -9.77
C PHE A 365 7.55 13.48 -11.21
N ASN A 366 6.80 13.88 -12.22
CA ASN A 366 7.22 13.81 -13.61
C ASN A 366 8.49 14.63 -13.84
N TYR A 367 8.55 15.86 -13.29
CA TYR A 367 9.75 16.66 -13.35
C TYR A 367 10.90 16.07 -12.52
N PHE A 368 10.64 15.49 -11.34
CA PHE A 368 11.63 14.82 -10.53
C PHE A 368 12.22 13.59 -11.24
N ALA A 369 11.38 12.84 -11.94
CA ALA A 369 11.71 11.63 -12.68
C ALA A 369 12.03 11.91 -14.16
N ASP A 370 12.45 13.11 -14.49
CA ASP A 370 12.98 13.46 -15.81
C ASP A 370 14.51 13.34 -15.82
N GLN A 371 15.07 13.11 -17.00
CA GLN A 371 16.53 13.10 -17.20
C GLN A 371 17.04 14.52 -17.29
N ASP A 372 18.19 14.79 -16.70
CA ASP A 372 18.93 16.05 -16.83
C ASP A 372 19.47 16.26 -18.26
#